data_e042516f0d1b458322050193330e5b59
#
_entry.id   e042516f0d1b458322050193330e5b59
#
_cell.length_a   1.000
_cell.length_b   1.000
_cell.length_c   1.000
_cell.angle_alpha   90.00
_cell.angle_beta   90.00
_cell.angle_gamma   90.00
#
_symmetry.space_group_name_H-M   'P 1'
#
loop_
_entity.id
_entity.type
_entity.pdbx_description
1 polymer ?
#
loop_
_entity_poly.entity_id
_entity_poly.type
_entity_poly.pdbx_seq_one_letter_code
_entity_poly.pdbx_strand_id
1 'polypeptide(L)'
;LEDIEGAAVIQREIASIAMEMKEIIQNVEVICTQCPERYVYAASLSRKTDRPQNKLEALLVSVGETLNETLYARTHSVVYASATLTVDGGFNSFSQAMGLNESEFSVADELLLASSYDFDNQMVVYVVNDMPEPNDPSYLGALQRLLIDAHRAQNGSMLTLFTNRREMEKCFEEVQPALKGDDLRVVCQKW
;
A
#
# COMPACT_ATOMS: atom_id res chain seq x y z
N LEU A 1 -23.44 9.02 -42.88
CA LEU A 1 -23.13 9.44 -41.51
C LEU A 1 -22.66 8.22 -40.65
N GLU A 2 -23.33 7.05 -40.77
CA GLU A 2 -22.95 5.80 -40.08
C GLU A 2 -21.52 5.33 -40.44
N ASP A 3 -21.09 5.45 -41.68
CA ASP A 3 -19.75 5.08 -42.13
C ASP A 3 -18.64 5.97 -41.48
N ILE A 4 -18.96 7.22 -41.16
CA ILE A 4 -18.01 8.15 -40.53
C ILE A 4 -17.87 7.84 -39.03
N GLU A 5 -18.97 7.48 -38.36
CA GLU A 5 -18.93 7.07 -36.96
C GLU A 5 -18.19 5.74 -36.81
N GLY A 6 -18.42 4.77 -37.68
CA GLY A 6 -17.66 3.49 -37.68
C GLY A 6 -16.18 3.68 -37.89
N ALA A 7 -15.75 4.56 -38.78
CA ALA A 7 -14.37 4.86 -39.03
C ALA A 7 -13.69 5.53 -37.80
N ALA A 8 -14.40 6.41 -37.10
CA ALA A 8 -13.85 7.06 -35.87
C ALA A 8 -13.67 6.07 -34.69
N VAL A 9 -14.55 5.07 -34.57
CA VAL A 9 -14.44 4.01 -33.58
C VAL A 9 -13.22 3.16 -33.87
N ILE A 10 -13.07 2.68 -35.11
CA ILE A 10 -11.90 1.88 -35.53
C ILE A 10 -10.60 2.65 -35.32
N GLN A 11 -10.59 3.94 -35.64
CA GLN A 11 -9.39 4.77 -35.46
C GLN A 11 -8.99 4.89 -33.96
N ARG A 12 -9.97 5.00 -33.06
CA ARG A 12 -9.70 4.99 -31.61
C ARG A 12 -9.17 3.65 -31.12
N GLU A 13 -9.74 2.56 -31.60
CA GLU A 13 -9.29 1.21 -31.25
C GLU A 13 -7.84 0.96 -31.72
N ILE A 14 -7.51 1.36 -32.95
CA ILE A 14 -6.16 1.29 -33.48
C ILE A 14 -5.19 2.14 -32.64
N ALA A 15 -5.59 3.34 -32.25
CA ALA A 15 -4.79 4.21 -31.40
C ALA A 15 -4.56 3.61 -30.01
N SER A 16 -5.60 3.00 -29.42
CA SER A 16 -5.48 2.29 -28.13
C SER A 16 -4.50 1.12 -28.22
N ILE A 17 -4.64 0.26 -29.23
CA ILE A 17 -3.73 -0.86 -29.45
C ILE A 17 -2.30 -0.40 -29.68
N ALA A 18 -2.10 0.67 -30.45
CA ALA A 18 -0.78 1.24 -30.67
C ALA A 18 -0.13 1.78 -29.39
N MET A 19 -0.93 2.37 -28.50
CA MET A 19 -0.46 2.81 -27.18
C MET A 19 -0.08 1.63 -26.29
N GLU A 20 -0.90 0.59 -26.22
CA GLU A 20 -0.62 -0.64 -25.48
C GLU A 20 0.67 -1.34 -25.97
N MET A 21 0.83 -1.44 -27.30
CA MET A 21 2.05 -1.99 -27.88
C MET A 21 3.28 -1.18 -27.54
N LYS A 22 3.17 0.15 -27.57
CA LYS A 22 4.27 1.05 -27.19
C LYS A 22 4.65 0.85 -25.71
N GLU A 23 3.67 0.73 -24.83
CA GLU A 23 3.91 0.46 -23.41
C GLU A 23 4.62 -0.88 -23.20
N ILE A 24 4.17 -1.94 -23.88
CA ILE A 24 4.81 -3.26 -23.81
C ILE A 24 6.28 -3.16 -24.28
N ILE A 25 6.55 -2.50 -25.39
CA ILE A 25 7.91 -2.31 -25.90
C ILE A 25 8.78 -1.58 -24.87
N GLN A 26 8.29 -0.49 -24.29
CA GLN A 26 9.01 0.27 -23.26
C GLN A 26 9.31 -0.58 -22.02
N ASN A 27 8.33 -1.36 -21.56
CA ASN A 27 8.51 -2.25 -20.40
C ASN A 27 9.55 -3.35 -20.68
N VAL A 28 9.52 -3.95 -21.87
CA VAL A 28 10.53 -4.94 -22.28
C VAL A 28 11.91 -4.30 -22.38
N GLU A 29 12.00 -3.10 -22.93
CA GLU A 29 13.25 -2.36 -23.07
C GLU A 29 13.88 -2.06 -21.70
N VAL A 30 13.10 -1.60 -20.73
CA VAL A 30 13.54 -1.37 -19.34
C VAL A 30 14.09 -2.64 -18.72
N ILE A 31 13.41 -3.79 -18.89
CA ILE A 31 13.85 -5.08 -18.34
C ILE A 31 15.11 -5.57 -19.03
N CYS A 32 15.23 -5.41 -20.35
CA CYS A 32 16.37 -5.89 -21.13
C CYS A 32 17.63 -5.02 -20.97
N THR A 33 17.47 -3.71 -20.79
CA THR A 33 18.58 -2.76 -20.66
C THR A 33 19.27 -2.87 -19.31
N GLN A 34 18.55 -3.29 -18.27
CA GLN A 34 19.04 -3.49 -16.90
C GLN A 34 19.86 -2.31 -16.35
N CYS A 35 19.16 -1.29 -15.87
CA CYS A 35 19.75 -0.17 -15.15
C CYS A 35 19.56 -0.35 -13.63
N PRO A 36 20.46 -1.04 -12.90
CA PRO A 36 20.28 -1.36 -11.48
C PRO A 36 20.36 -0.13 -10.56
N GLU A 37 20.90 0.98 -11.06
CA GLU A 37 20.94 2.25 -10.32
C GLU A 37 19.54 2.89 -10.25
N ARG A 38 18.72 2.64 -11.25
CA ARG A 38 17.37 3.24 -11.38
C ARG A 38 16.24 2.27 -11.01
N TYR A 39 16.43 0.96 -11.19
CA TYR A 39 15.39 -0.04 -11.00
C TYR A 39 15.83 -1.22 -10.14
N VAL A 40 14.92 -1.70 -9.31
CA VAL A 40 15.00 -3.03 -8.70
C VAL A 40 14.23 -4.00 -9.58
N TYR A 41 14.87 -5.09 -9.98
CA TYR A 41 14.28 -6.11 -10.84
C TYR A 41 13.84 -7.31 -10.01
N ALA A 42 12.61 -7.77 -10.24
CA ALA A 42 12.05 -8.94 -9.58
C ALA A 42 11.44 -9.91 -10.60
N ALA A 43 11.53 -11.19 -10.32
CA ALA A 43 10.88 -12.23 -11.08
C ALA A 43 9.98 -13.07 -10.16
N SER A 44 8.72 -13.21 -10.51
CA SER A 44 7.77 -14.06 -9.81
C SER A 44 7.40 -15.24 -10.71
N LEU A 45 7.66 -16.46 -10.23
CA LEU A 45 7.33 -17.69 -10.93
C LEU A 45 6.07 -18.32 -10.32
N SER A 46 5.07 -18.54 -11.13
CA SER A 46 3.85 -19.23 -10.71
C SER A 46 4.10 -20.72 -10.53
N ARG A 47 3.68 -21.25 -9.37
CA ARG A 47 3.68 -22.69 -9.12
C ARG A 47 2.44 -23.42 -9.66
N LYS A 48 1.47 -22.68 -10.23
CA LYS A 48 0.26 -23.26 -10.81
C LYS A 48 0.56 -23.79 -12.21
N THR A 49 0.31 -25.08 -12.43
CA THR A 49 0.62 -25.78 -13.70
C THR A 49 -0.37 -25.46 -14.82
N ASP A 50 -1.63 -25.16 -14.52
CA ASP A 50 -2.67 -25.00 -15.54
C ASP A 50 -2.65 -23.66 -16.27
N ARG A 51 -2.14 -22.60 -15.65
CA ARG A 51 -1.88 -21.28 -16.26
C ARG A 51 -0.74 -20.61 -15.50
N PRO A 52 0.50 -20.86 -15.86
CA PRO A 52 1.64 -20.23 -15.22
C PRO A 52 1.63 -18.73 -15.53
N GLN A 53 1.46 -17.90 -14.52
CA GLN A 53 1.62 -16.46 -14.64
C GLN A 53 3.00 -16.09 -14.11
N ASN A 54 4.00 -16.18 -14.96
CA ASN A 54 5.32 -15.68 -14.66
C ASN A 54 5.32 -14.17 -14.88
N LYS A 55 5.90 -13.43 -13.95
CA LYS A 55 5.94 -11.97 -13.98
C LYS A 55 7.37 -11.49 -13.82
N LEU A 56 7.78 -10.59 -14.69
CA LEU A 56 9.00 -9.81 -14.55
C LEU A 56 8.60 -8.37 -14.20
N GLU A 57 9.27 -7.78 -13.22
CA GLU A 57 8.99 -6.44 -12.73
C GLU A 57 10.28 -5.64 -12.65
N ALA A 58 10.20 -4.37 -13.06
CA ALA A 58 11.21 -3.38 -12.81
C ALA A 58 10.55 -2.25 -12.00
N LEU A 59 11.00 -2.06 -10.76
CA LEU A 59 10.48 -1.09 -9.83
C LEU A 59 11.47 0.06 -9.69
N LEU A 60 11.03 1.29 -9.90
CA LEU A 60 11.86 2.47 -9.71
C LEU A 60 12.37 2.55 -8.26
N VAL A 61 13.65 2.77 -8.09
CA VAL A 61 14.28 3.02 -6.77
C VAL A 61 13.86 4.39 -6.23
N SER A 62 13.76 5.39 -7.14
CA SER A 62 13.26 6.72 -6.81
C SER A 62 12.30 7.18 -7.89
N VAL A 63 11.18 7.74 -7.49
CA VAL A 63 10.18 8.28 -8.42
C VAL A 63 10.37 9.76 -8.71
N GLY A 64 11.23 10.45 -7.96
CA GLY A 64 11.41 11.90 -8.01
C GLY A 64 11.77 12.42 -9.39
N GLU A 65 12.76 11.81 -10.03
CA GLU A 65 13.19 12.19 -11.40
C GLU A 65 12.03 12.06 -12.41
N THR A 66 11.32 10.93 -12.36
CA THR A 66 10.16 10.70 -13.24
C THR A 66 9.04 11.71 -12.99
N LEU A 67 8.79 12.06 -11.73
CA LEU A 67 7.78 13.06 -11.38
C LEU A 67 8.18 14.46 -11.87
N ASN A 68 9.46 14.81 -11.78
CA ASN A 68 9.96 16.08 -12.31
C ASN A 68 9.73 16.20 -13.81
N GLU A 69 10.04 15.14 -14.59
CA GLU A 69 9.89 15.13 -16.04
C GLU A 69 8.42 15.07 -16.50
N THR A 70 7.59 14.31 -15.80
CA THR A 70 6.25 13.97 -16.29
C THR A 70 5.13 14.77 -15.65
N LEU A 71 5.25 15.09 -14.35
CA LEU A 71 4.21 15.76 -13.58
C LEU A 71 4.53 17.24 -13.35
N TYR A 72 5.65 17.54 -12.70
CA TYR A 72 5.93 18.92 -12.25
C TYR A 72 6.20 19.86 -13.43
N ALA A 73 6.89 19.37 -14.46
CA ALA A 73 7.14 20.16 -15.68
C ALA A 73 5.84 20.52 -16.46
N ARG A 74 4.73 19.84 -16.19
CA ARG A 74 3.48 20.00 -16.96
C ARG A 74 2.32 20.53 -16.14
N THR A 75 2.47 20.63 -14.82
CA THR A 75 1.39 20.99 -13.90
C THR A 75 1.73 22.31 -13.22
N HIS A 76 0.76 23.21 -13.16
CA HIS A 76 0.95 24.52 -12.53
C HIS A 76 1.17 24.44 -11.03
N SER A 77 0.47 23.52 -10.36
CA SER A 77 0.64 23.25 -8.94
C SER A 77 0.24 21.81 -8.60
N VAL A 78 0.90 21.23 -7.59
CA VAL A 78 0.59 19.91 -7.04
C VAL A 78 0.47 20.04 -5.53
N VAL A 79 -0.58 19.47 -4.96
CA VAL A 79 -0.80 19.46 -3.50
C VAL A 79 -0.75 18.02 -3.01
N TYR A 80 0.15 17.76 -2.08
CA TYR A 80 0.23 16.49 -1.36
C TYR A 80 -0.36 16.66 0.03
N ALA A 81 -1.32 15.83 0.40
CA ALA A 81 -1.95 15.87 1.70
C ALA A 81 -2.07 14.46 2.29
N SER A 82 -1.51 14.25 3.47
CA SER A 82 -1.63 13.00 4.22
C SER A 82 -1.29 13.24 5.69
N ALA A 83 -1.75 12.35 6.55
CA ALA A 83 -1.36 12.34 7.97
C ALA A 83 0.05 11.79 8.21
N THR A 84 0.72 11.25 7.19
CA THR A 84 1.98 10.50 7.30
C THR A 84 3.08 10.98 6.35
N LEU A 85 3.05 12.26 5.94
CA LEU A 85 4.09 12.84 5.08
C LEU A 85 5.37 13.19 5.84
N THR A 86 5.26 13.37 7.16
CA THR A 86 6.40 13.77 8.00
C THR A 86 7.01 12.59 8.73
N VAL A 87 8.33 12.66 8.89
CA VAL A 87 9.12 11.78 9.78
C VAL A 87 9.85 12.70 10.75
N ASP A 88 9.73 12.44 12.05
CA ASP A 88 10.32 13.27 13.12
C ASP A 88 9.94 14.77 13.01
N GLY A 89 8.71 15.03 12.55
CA GLY A 89 8.19 16.39 12.39
C GLY A 89 8.69 17.16 11.17
N GLY A 90 9.46 16.51 10.28
CA GLY A 90 9.99 17.13 9.05
C GLY A 90 9.53 16.44 7.77
N PHE A 91 9.54 17.15 6.66
CA PHE A 91 9.14 16.66 5.34
C PHE A 91 10.32 16.14 4.50
N ASN A 92 11.56 16.21 4.99
CA ASN A 92 12.76 15.91 4.20
C ASN A 92 12.71 14.55 3.49
N SER A 93 12.28 13.50 4.18
CA SER A 93 12.19 12.15 3.60
C SER A 93 11.16 12.08 2.47
N PHE A 94 10.04 12.74 2.62
CA PHE A 94 9.00 12.83 1.61
C PHE A 94 9.47 13.66 0.41
N SER A 95 10.02 14.84 0.67
CA SER A 95 10.51 15.76 -0.37
C SER A 95 11.62 15.13 -1.20
N GLN A 96 12.53 14.39 -0.58
CA GLN A 96 13.57 13.62 -1.28
C GLN A 96 12.96 12.50 -2.13
N ALA A 97 12.05 11.70 -1.58
CA ALA A 97 11.43 10.60 -2.31
C ALA A 97 10.62 11.07 -3.53
N MET A 98 10.00 12.24 -3.41
CA MET A 98 9.19 12.85 -4.48
C MET A 98 9.98 13.77 -5.40
N GLY A 99 11.29 13.95 -5.19
CA GLY A 99 12.16 14.80 -6.02
C GLY A 99 11.86 16.30 -5.92
N LEU A 100 11.26 16.76 -4.81
CA LEU A 100 10.91 18.17 -4.63
C LEU A 100 12.15 19.03 -4.36
N ASN A 101 13.19 18.46 -3.77
CA ASN A 101 14.44 19.16 -3.45
C ASN A 101 15.34 19.39 -4.69
N GLU A 102 15.11 18.64 -5.77
CA GLU A 102 15.91 18.64 -7.00
C GLU A 102 15.20 19.37 -8.16
N SER A 103 13.98 19.84 -7.93
CA SER A 103 13.16 20.48 -8.96
C SER A 103 13.60 21.92 -9.19
N GLU A 104 13.98 22.24 -10.42
CA GLU A 104 14.18 23.63 -10.85
C GLU A 104 12.86 24.43 -10.95
N PHE A 105 11.73 23.73 -10.88
CA PHE A 105 10.39 24.27 -11.13
C PHE A 105 9.56 24.52 -9.89
N SER A 106 9.99 24.05 -8.71
CA SER A 106 9.15 24.10 -7.51
C SER A 106 9.85 24.67 -6.29
N VAL A 107 9.24 25.69 -5.71
CA VAL A 107 9.39 26.01 -4.31
C VAL A 107 8.28 25.22 -3.60
N ALA A 108 8.65 24.25 -2.79
CA ALA A 108 7.68 23.48 -1.99
C ALA A 108 7.37 24.25 -0.70
N ASP A 109 6.11 24.62 -0.55
CA ASP A 109 5.60 25.15 0.73
C ASP A 109 5.16 23.95 1.60
N GLU A 110 5.61 23.93 2.84
CA GLU A 110 5.34 22.86 3.79
C GLU A 110 4.40 23.35 4.89
N LEU A 111 3.35 22.58 5.17
CA LEU A 111 2.40 22.89 6.23
C LEU A 111 2.19 21.65 7.13
N LEU A 112 2.62 21.74 8.37
CA LEU A 112 2.36 20.74 9.40
C LEU A 112 1.29 21.27 10.37
N LEU A 113 0.14 20.61 10.38
CA LEU A 113 -0.93 20.91 11.32
C LEU A 113 -0.89 19.94 12.49
N ALA A 114 -1.05 20.46 13.69
CA ALA A 114 -1.20 19.64 14.89
C ALA A 114 -2.50 18.82 14.81
N SER A 115 -2.50 17.67 15.51
CA SER A 115 -3.70 16.85 15.66
C SER A 115 -4.78 17.65 16.42
N SER A 116 -6.04 17.52 15.97
CA SER A 116 -7.20 18.04 16.71
C SER A 116 -7.60 17.13 17.89
N TYR A 117 -7.00 15.95 18.02
CA TYR A 117 -7.25 15.01 19.11
C TYR A 117 -6.33 15.30 20.30
N ASP A 118 -6.90 15.34 21.48
CA ASP A 118 -6.17 15.43 22.75
C ASP A 118 -5.77 14.02 23.21
N PHE A 119 -4.66 13.53 22.66
CA PHE A 119 -4.17 12.17 22.96
C PHE A 119 -3.76 11.99 24.41
N ASP A 120 -3.33 13.05 25.10
CA ASP A 120 -2.89 12.97 26.49
C ASP A 120 -4.05 12.65 27.44
N ASN A 121 -5.26 13.11 27.11
CA ASN A 121 -6.45 12.88 27.92
C ASN A 121 -7.43 11.86 27.33
N GLN A 122 -7.34 11.55 26.04
CA GLN A 122 -8.30 10.69 25.34
C GLN A 122 -7.76 9.32 24.92
N MET A 123 -6.46 9.08 25.13
CA MET A 123 -5.83 7.83 24.75
C MET A 123 -5.17 7.16 25.95
N VAL A 124 -5.35 5.83 26.05
CA VAL A 124 -4.61 4.97 26.98
C VAL A 124 -3.90 3.90 26.19
N VAL A 125 -2.60 3.75 26.39
CA VAL A 125 -1.80 2.72 25.74
C VAL A 125 -1.52 1.60 26.74
N TYR A 126 -1.92 0.39 26.38
CA TYR A 126 -1.61 -0.83 27.13
C TYR A 126 -0.50 -1.59 26.40
N VAL A 127 0.57 -1.90 27.09
CA VAL A 127 1.66 -2.74 26.59
C VAL A 127 1.60 -4.08 27.29
N VAL A 128 1.32 -5.14 26.54
CA VAL A 128 1.27 -6.51 27.05
C VAL A 128 2.69 -7.06 27.02
N ASN A 129 3.26 -7.33 28.18
CA ASN A 129 4.66 -7.77 28.36
C ASN A 129 4.80 -9.18 28.96
N ASP A 130 3.69 -9.85 29.24
CA ASP A 130 3.62 -11.20 29.80
C ASP A 130 3.16 -12.27 28.77
N MET A 131 3.22 -11.91 27.48
CA MET A 131 2.94 -12.85 26.40
C MET A 131 4.13 -13.78 26.16
N PRO A 132 3.89 -15.05 25.80
CA PRO A 132 4.95 -15.93 25.29
C PRO A 132 5.62 -15.31 24.05
N GLU A 133 6.86 -15.72 23.81
CA GLU A 133 7.60 -15.30 22.60
C GLU A 133 6.87 -15.78 21.31
N PRO A 134 6.93 -15.02 20.21
CA PRO A 134 6.21 -15.34 18.97
C PRO A 134 6.51 -16.73 18.38
N ASN A 135 7.69 -17.30 18.69
CA ASN A 135 8.09 -18.65 18.26
C ASN A 135 7.70 -19.76 19.24
N ASP A 136 7.13 -19.40 20.40
CA ASP A 136 6.65 -20.37 21.37
C ASP A 136 5.34 -21.02 20.89
N PRO A 137 5.18 -22.36 21.00
CA PRO A 137 3.94 -23.04 20.62
C PRO A 137 2.68 -22.52 21.34
N SER A 138 2.82 -21.94 22.52
CA SER A 138 1.73 -21.38 23.31
C SER A 138 1.32 -19.96 22.91
N TYR A 139 2.15 -19.27 22.10
CA TYR A 139 1.94 -17.87 21.70
C TYR A 139 0.59 -17.63 21.03
N LEU A 140 0.27 -18.42 20.00
CA LEU A 140 -0.97 -18.26 19.25
C LEU A 140 -2.20 -18.39 20.13
N GLY A 141 -2.24 -19.39 21.02
CA GLY A 141 -3.35 -19.58 21.94
C GLY A 141 -3.46 -18.46 22.99
N ALA A 142 -2.34 -17.90 23.42
CA ALA A 142 -2.35 -16.73 24.30
C ALA A 142 -2.86 -15.47 23.59
N LEU A 143 -2.44 -15.25 22.35
CA LEU A 143 -2.89 -14.14 21.51
C LEU A 143 -4.42 -14.23 21.24
N GLN A 144 -4.92 -15.40 20.91
CA GLN A 144 -6.35 -15.63 20.67
C GLN A 144 -7.17 -15.30 21.92
N ARG A 145 -6.73 -15.74 23.11
CA ARG A 145 -7.40 -15.40 24.38
C ARG A 145 -7.39 -13.90 24.64
N LEU A 146 -6.23 -13.27 24.48
CA LEU A 146 -6.09 -11.82 24.64
C LEU A 146 -7.07 -11.05 23.73
N LEU A 147 -7.17 -11.46 22.47
CA LEU A 147 -8.08 -10.84 21.51
C LEU A 147 -9.55 -11.02 21.90
N ILE A 148 -9.94 -12.20 22.37
CA ILE A 148 -11.31 -12.49 22.82
C ILE A 148 -11.63 -11.59 24.03
N ASP A 149 -10.76 -11.55 25.02
CA ASP A 149 -10.96 -10.77 26.23
C ASP A 149 -11.00 -9.27 25.96
N ALA A 150 -10.11 -8.77 25.07
CA ALA A 150 -10.08 -7.38 24.64
C ALA A 150 -11.38 -7.00 23.89
N HIS A 151 -11.87 -7.84 22.98
CA HIS A 151 -13.14 -7.58 22.27
C HIS A 151 -14.33 -7.54 23.23
N ARG A 152 -14.37 -8.43 24.22
CA ARG A 152 -15.40 -8.43 25.26
C ARG A 152 -15.33 -7.17 26.11
N ALA A 153 -14.13 -6.79 26.56
CA ALA A 153 -13.93 -5.61 27.39
C ALA A 153 -14.36 -4.32 26.68
N GLN A 154 -14.08 -4.22 25.35
CA GLN A 154 -14.46 -3.08 24.53
C GLN A 154 -15.91 -3.12 24.02
N ASN A 155 -16.60 -4.23 24.21
CA ASN A 155 -17.94 -4.46 23.65
C ASN A 155 -18.02 -4.22 22.13
N GLY A 156 -17.01 -4.66 21.40
CA GLY A 156 -16.83 -4.39 19.97
C GLY A 156 -16.03 -3.11 19.69
N SER A 157 -16.17 -2.55 18.49
CA SER A 157 -15.47 -1.34 18.05
C SER A 157 -13.93 -1.42 18.14
N MET A 158 -13.37 -2.58 17.83
CA MET A 158 -11.94 -2.85 17.91
C MET A 158 -11.37 -3.14 16.53
N LEU A 159 -10.24 -2.52 16.22
CA LEU A 159 -9.43 -2.79 15.04
C LEU A 159 -8.15 -3.51 15.46
N THR A 160 -7.94 -4.74 14.98
CA THR A 160 -6.72 -5.50 15.24
C THR A 160 -5.86 -5.52 13.99
N LEU A 161 -4.60 -5.08 14.11
CA LEU A 161 -3.62 -5.08 13.04
C LEU A 161 -2.61 -6.20 13.25
N PHE A 162 -2.32 -6.94 12.18
CA PHE A 162 -1.35 -8.03 12.18
C PHE A 162 -0.23 -7.74 11.19
N THR A 163 0.98 -8.10 11.53
CA THR A 163 2.13 -8.13 10.62
C THR A 163 2.22 -9.46 9.86
N ASN A 164 1.52 -10.49 10.32
CA ASN A 164 1.53 -11.84 9.75
C ASN A 164 0.11 -12.28 9.36
N ARG A 165 -0.12 -12.44 8.06
CA ARG A 165 -1.43 -12.84 7.53
C ARG A 165 -1.90 -14.22 8.02
N ARG A 166 -0.98 -15.19 8.14
CA ARG A 166 -1.35 -16.54 8.61
C ARG A 166 -1.80 -16.54 10.07
N GLU A 167 -1.18 -15.70 10.90
CA GLU A 167 -1.61 -15.52 12.29
C GLU A 167 -2.97 -14.85 12.35
N MET A 168 -3.21 -13.83 11.55
CA MET A 168 -4.50 -13.16 11.42
C MET A 168 -5.62 -14.18 11.08
N GLU A 169 -5.40 -15.01 10.07
CA GLU A 169 -6.37 -16.03 9.64
C GLU A 169 -6.66 -17.04 10.77
N LYS A 170 -5.62 -17.56 11.43
CA LYS A 170 -5.77 -18.50 12.57
C LYS A 170 -6.43 -17.85 13.79
N CYS A 171 -6.13 -16.58 14.06
CA CYS A 171 -6.82 -15.85 15.13
C CYS A 171 -8.29 -15.65 14.78
N PHE A 172 -8.62 -15.31 13.56
CA PHE A 172 -9.99 -15.12 13.11
C PHE A 172 -10.83 -16.41 13.24
N GLU A 173 -10.27 -17.57 12.86
CA GLU A 173 -10.93 -18.86 12.94
C GLU A 173 -11.38 -19.23 14.36
N GLU A 174 -10.64 -18.81 15.40
CA GLU A 174 -10.97 -19.07 16.81
C GLU A 174 -11.75 -17.93 17.47
N VAL A 175 -11.39 -16.68 17.17
CA VAL A 175 -12.01 -15.50 17.81
C VAL A 175 -13.44 -15.29 17.33
N GLN A 176 -13.72 -15.48 16.04
CA GLN A 176 -15.06 -15.27 15.48
C GLN A 176 -16.13 -16.17 16.13
N PRO A 177 -15.95 -17.51 16.23
CA PRO A 177 -16.95 -18.37 16.86
C PRO A 177 -17.07 -18.11 18.37
N ALA A 178 -15.98 -17.78 19.06
CA ALA A 178 -15.96 -17.49 20.48
C ALA A 178 -16.78 -16.24 20.85
N LEU A 179 -16.78 -15.24 19.98
CA LEU A 179 -17.50 -13.96 20.20
C LEU A 179 -18.92 -13.95 19.63
N LYS A 180 -19.29 -14.95 18.82
CA LYS A 180 -20.65 -15.05 18.26
C LYS A 180 -21.73 -15.15 19.33
N GLY A 181 -21.43 -15.80 20.47
CA GLY A 181 -22.33 -15.90 21.59
C GLY A 181 -22.57 -14.60 22.36
N ASP A 182 -21.64 -13.64 22.21
CA ASP A 182 -21.67 -12.33 22.84
C ASP A 182 -22.31 -11.26 21.94
N ASP A 183 -22.91 -11.65 20.82
CA ASP A 183 -23.45 -10.76 19.75
C ASP A 183 -22.42 -9.80 19.16
N LEU A 184 -21.13 -10.16 19.24
CA LEU A 184 -20.02 -9.39 18.67
C LEU A 184 -19.68 -9.91 17.29
N ARG A 185 -19.80 -9.02 16.29
CA ARG A 185 -19.47 -9.34 14.90
C ARG A 185 -17.99 -9.11 14.63
N VAL A 186 -17.27 -10.16 14.25
CA VAL A 186 -15.88 -10.11 13.82
C VAL A 186 -15.79 -10.28 12.31
N VAL A 187 -15.02 -9.43 11.65
CA VAL A 187 -14.71 -9.50 10.21
C VAL A 187 -13.21 -9.55 10.01
N CYS A 188 -12.78 -10.28 9.00
CA CYS A 188 -11.37 -10.41 8.64
C CYS A 188 -11.17 -10.00 7.20
N GLN A 189 -10.04 -9.35 6.91
CA GLN A 189 -9.67 -9.01 5.55
C GLN A 189 -9.35 -10.29 4.77
N LYS A 190 -10.10 -10.52 3.68
CA LYS A 190 -9.84 -11.59 2.72
C LYS A 190 -9.35 -10.97 1.42
N TRP A 191 -8.30 -11.54 0.86
CA TRP A 191 -7.74 -11.15 -0.43
C TRP A 191 -8.22 -12.10 -1.53
#